data_18da48ada64640c1da183d6dd19b5189
#
_entry.id   18da48ada64640c1da183d6dd19b5189
#
_cell.length_a   1.000
_cell.length_b   1.000
_cell.length_c   1.000
_cell.angle_alpha   90.00
_cell.angle_beta   90.00
_cell.angle_gamma   90.00
#
_symmetry.space_group_name_H-M   'P 1'
#
loop_
_entity.id
_entity.type
_entity.pdbx_description
1 polymer ?
#
loop_
_entity_poly.entity_id
_entity_poly.type
_entity_poly.pdbx_seq_one_letter_code
_entity_poly.pdbx_strand_id
1 'polypeptide(L)'
;MKLVALTSAPNADWLRLRRALWPDGSDAEHEDEMAEFVAAPDRYGQFMACAEDGQPIGLAEVSLRSDYVNGTESSPVAFLEALFVVPAWRKRGVARALLLTVTSWARARGCSELASDTQLENTVSQTVHSRLGFTETERVVYFNMALGTENGA
;
A
#
# COMPACT_ATOMS: atom_id res chain seq x y z
N MET A 1 -3.97 16.96 12.16
CA MET A 1 -3.37 15.78 11.51
C MET A 1 -2.20 16.20 10.64
N LYS A 2 -1.11 15.48 10.74
CA LYS A 2 0.11 15.76 9.98
C LYS A 2 0.47 14.53 9.14
N LEU A 3 0.83 14.73 7.87
CA LEU A 3 1.32 13.68 6.96
C LEU A 3 2.85 13.74 6.91
N VAL A 4 3.49 12.60 7.14
CA VAL A 4 4.96 12.50 7.21
C VAL A 4 5.42 11.47 6.19
N ALA A 5 6.39 11.82 5.35
CA ALA A 5 7.06 10.86 4.50
C ALA A 5 8.03 10.01 5.32
N LEU A 6 7.99 8.71 5.12
CA LEU A 6 8.86 7.76 5.82
C LEU A 6 10.09 7.48 4.94
N THR A 7 11.23 8.04 5.33
CA THR A 7 12.45 8.04 4.51
C THR A 7 13.61 7.29 5.14
N SER A 8 13.43 6.77 6.35
CA SER A 8 14.46 6.01 7.06
C SER A 8 13.88 4.78 7.75
N ALA A 9 14.70 3.74 7.89
CA ALA A 9 14.40 2.52 8.61
C ALA A 9 15.64 2.10 9.43
N PRO A 10 15.48 1.44 10.58
CA PRO A 10 14.21 1.03 11.17
C PRO A 10 13.36 2.20 11.70
N ASN A 11 12.06 1.98 11.82
CA ASN A 11 11.11 2.96 12.34
C ASN A 11 10.03 2.20 13.13
N ALA A 12 9.97 2.42 14.43
CA ALA A 12 9.09 1.66 15.33
C ALA A 12 7.61 1.95 15.09
N ASP A 13 7.25 3.19 14.77
CA ASP A 13 5.88 3.58 14.51
C ASP A 13 5.34 2.97 13.21
N TRP A 14 6.15 3.01 12.17
CA TRP A 14 5.84 2.38 10.88
C TRP A 14 5.69 0.87 11.06
N LEU A 15 6.62 0.21 11.76
CA LEU A 15 6.54 -1.22 12.04
C LEU A 15 5.24 -1.58 12.79
N ARG A 16 4.86 -0.77 13.78
CA ARG A 16 3.63 -0.99 14.54
C ARG A 16 2.40 -0.95 13.64
N LEU A 17 2.32 0.01 12.72
CA LEU A 17 1.22 0.12 11.76
C LEU A 17 1.20 -1.06 10.78
N ARG A 18 2.36 -1.50 10.32
CA ARG A 18 2.47 -2.68 9.45
C ARG A 18 2.02 -3.95 10.16
N ARG A 19 2.39 -4.13 11.43
CA ARG A 19 1.92 -5.26 12.23
C ARG A 19 0.40 -5.27 12.37
N ALA A 20 -0.21 -4.11 12.55
CA ALA A 20 -1.66 -4.01 12.67
C ALA A 20 -2.36 -4.36 11.37
N LEU A 21 -1.78 -3.98 10.23
CA LEU A 21 -2.33 -4.27 8.90
C LEU A 21 -2.09 -5.73 8.49
N TRP A 22 -0.89 -6.24 8.75
CA TRP A 22 -0.46 -7.60 8.36
C TRP A 22 0.08 -8.37 9.57
N PRO A 23 -0.81 -8.82 10.46
CA PRO A 23 -0.38 -9.46 11.73
C PRO A 23 0.30 -10.81 11.54
N ASP A 24 0.14 -11.46 10.39
CA ASP A 24 0.76 -12.76 10.10
C ASP A 24 2.21 -12.64 9.65
N GLY A 25 2.66 -11.46 9.25
CA GLY A 25 4.05 -11.21 8.90
C GLY A 25 4.94 -11.10 10.14
N SER A 26 6.17 -11.63 10.06
CA SER A 26 7.16 -11.46 11.12
C SER A 26 7.75 -10.05 11.11
N ASP A 27 8.31 -9.63 12.25
CA ASP A 27 9.02 -8.37 12.33
C ASP A 27 10.18 -8.30 11.35
N ALA A 28 10.92 -9.40 11.20
CA ALA A 28 12.05 -9.49 10.27
C ALA A 28 11.58 -9.27 8.83
N GLU A 29 10.47 -9.87 8.41
CA GLU A 29 9.90 -9.65 7.08
C GLU A 29 9.50 -8.20 6.87
N HIS A 30 8.82 -7.59 7.84
CA HIS A 30 8.45 -6.17 7.76
C HIS A 30 9.67 -5.26 7.67
N GLU A 31 10.68 -5.50 8.50
CA GLU A 31 11.89 -4.68 8.54
C GLU A 31 12.70 -4.81 7.25
N ASP A 32 12.76 -6.00 6.65
CA ASP A 32 13.41 -6.22 5.36
C ASP A 32 12.71 -5.44 4.24
N GLU A 33 11.39 -5.48 4.19
CA GLU A 33 10.63 -4.71 3.22
C GLU A 33 10.79 -3.20 3.41
N MET A 34 10.72 -2.73 4.65
CA MET A 34 10.91 -1.32 4.98
C MET A 34 12.30 -0.82 4.53
N ALA A 35 13.32 -1.61 4.77
CA ALA A 35 14.69 -1.30 4.32
C ALA A 35 14.78 -1.22 2.79
N GLU A 36 14.14 -2.15 2.09
CA GLU A 36 14.07 -2.14 0.62
C GLU A 36 13.40 -0.85 0.11
N PHE A 37 12.29 -0.46 0.71
CA PHE A 37 11.53 0.70 0.27
C PHE A 37 12.32 2.00 0.45
N VAL A 38 12.95 2.20 1.60
CA VAL A 38 13.73 3.43 1.84
C VAL A 38 15.01 3.49 1.00
N ALA A 39 15.51 2.34 0.56
CA ALA A 39 16.69 2.27 -0.31
C ALA A 39 16.38 2.66 -1.76
N ALA A 40 15.11 2.67 -2.18
CA ALA A 40 14.69 2.97 -3.54
C ALA A 40 13.56 4.01 -3.58
N PRO A 41 13.83 5.27 -3.18
CA PRO A 41 12.79 6.30 -3.06
C PRO A 41 12.16 6.72 -4.39
N ASP A 42 12.81 6.45 -5.50
CA ASP A 42 12.24 6.72 -6.83
C ASP A 42 11.14 5.72 -7.20
N ARG A 43 11.16 4.54 -6.58
CA ARG A 43 10.23 3.46 -6.86
C ARG A 43 9.15 3.29 -5.80
N TYR A 44 9.43 3.65 -4.56
CA TYR A 44 8.53 3.45 -3.42
C TYR A 44 8.28 4.74 -2.67
N GLY A 45 7.03 4.93 -2.25
CA GLY A 45 6.62 6.01 -1.37
C GLY A 45 5.91 5.45 -0.15
N GLN A 46 6.22 6.00 1.03
CA GLN A 46 5.60 5.59 2.27
C GLN A 46 5.23 6.84 3.08
N PHE A 47 3.99 6.88 3.54
CA PHE A 47 3.46 8.05 4.24
C PHE A 47 2.71 7.63 5.49
N MET A 48 2.95 8.36 6.55
CA MET A 48 2.30 8.14 7.83
C MET A 48 1.48 9.37 8.22
N ALA A 49 0.24 9.15 8.64
CA ALA A 49 -0.56 10.18 9.24
C ALA A 49 -0.38 10.14 10.75
N CYS A 50 -0.17 11.32 11.35
CA CYS A 50 -0.06 11.47 12.79
C CYS A 50 -1.13 12.43 13.29
N ALA A 51 -1.67 12.15 14.47
CA ALA A 51 -2.52 13.09 15.19
C ALA A 51 -1.72 14.30 15.67
N GLU A 52 -2.39 15.32 16.19
CA GLU A 52 -1.72 16.54 16.66
C GLU A 52 -0.71 16.28 17.78
N ASP A 53 -0.96 15.27 18.61
CA ASP A 53 -0.06 14.83 19.68
C ASP A 53 1.11 13.97 19.20
N GLY A 54 1.20 13.71 17.88
CA GLY A 54 2.23 12.88 17.28
C GLY A 54 1.92 11.39 17.19
N GLN A 55 0.77 10.94 17.69
CA GLN A 55 0.39 9.54 17.62
C GLN A 55 0.21 9.10 16.17
N PRO A 56 0.85 7.99 15.73
CA PRO A 56 0.61 7.43 14.40
C PRO A 56 -0.82 6.88 14.30
N ILE A 57 -1.54 7.32 13.27
CA ILE A 57 -2.95 6.98 13.08
C ILE A 57 -3.29 6.37 11.73
N GLY A 58 -2.34 6.41 10.78
CA GLY A 58 -2.56 5.82 9.46
C GLY A 58 -1.27 5.66 8.68
N LEU A 59 -1.33 4.77 7.69
CA LEU A 59 -0.20 4.40 6.83
C LEU A 59 -0.68 4.22 5.39
N ALA A 60 0.09 4.72 4.45
CA ALA A 60 -0.03 4.36 3.04
C ALA A 60 1.34 4.00 2.47
N GLU A 61 1.37 2.94 1.68
CA GLU A 61 2.57 2.54 0.92
C GLU A 61 2.19 2.42 -0.55
N VAL A 62 3.04 2.95 -1.41
CA VAL A 62 2.81 2.97 -2.86
C VAL A 62 4.09 2.56 -3.58
N SER A 63 3.95 1.82 -4.67
CA SER A 63 5.05 1.45 -5.53
C SER A 63 4.82 1.93 -6.96
N LEU A 64 5.90 2.09 -7.71
CA LEU A 64 5.85 2.36 -9.13
C LEU A 64 6.04 1.03 -9.87
N ARG A 65 5.11 0.68 -10.74
CA ARG A 65 5.16 -0.55 -11.54
C ARG A 65 5.25 -0.18 -13.01
N SER A 66 6.23 -0.76 -13.70
CA SER A 66 6.45 -0.54 -15.13
C SER A 66 5.94 -1.71 -15.98
N ASP A 67 5.74 -2.89 -15.38
CA ASP A 67 5.12 -4.04 -16.02
C ASP A 67 3.60 -3.84 -16.09
N TYR A 68 2.95 -4.67 -16.94
CA TYR A 68 1.49 -4.60 -17.06
C TYR A 68 0.80 -4.85 -15.71
N VAL A 69 -0.13 -3.98 -15.38
CA VAL A 69 -0.99 -4.10 -14.20
C VAL A 69 -2.42 -4.31 -14.67
N ASN A 70 -3.05 -5.38 -14.19
CA ASN A 70 -4.44 -5.71 -14.54
C ASN A 70 -5.36 -4.51 -14.29
N GLY A 71 -6.22 -4.22 -15.27
CA GLY A 71 -7.20 -3.15 -15.16
C GLY A 71 -6.65 -1.75 -15.44
N THR A 72 -5.40 -1.62 -15.91
CA THR A 72 -4.80 -0.34 -16.28
C THR A 72 -4.46 -0.27 -17.77
N GLU A 73 -4.33 0.96 -18.27
CA GLU A 73 -4.07 1.23 -19.70
C GLU A 73 -2.76 1.99 -19.94
N SER A 74 -2.05 2.35 -18.90
CA SER A 74 -0.83 3.17 -18.98
C SER A 74 0.38 2.50 -18.30
N SER A 75 1.56 3.07 -18.49
CA SER A 75 2.80 2.68 -17.81
C SER A 75 3.72 3.90 -17.73
N PRO A 76 4.39 4.17 -16.62
CA PRO A 76 4.29 3.43 -15.37
C PRO A 76 2.95 3.65 -14.66
N VAL A 77 2.60 2.73 -13.77
CA VAL A 77 1.40 2.80 -12.93
C VAL A 77 1.82 2.85 -11.47
N ALA A 78 1.23 3.75 -10.71
CA ALA A 78 1.37 3.71 -9.26
C ALA A 78 0.42 2.65 -8.69
N PHE A 79 0.91 1.84 -7.74
CA PHE A 79 0.13 0.80 -7.11
C PHE A 79 0.06 1.04 -5.61
N LEU A 80 -1.15 1.18 -5.08
CA LEU A 80 -1.39 1.33 -3.65
C LEU A 80 -1.23 -0.05 -2.99
N GLU A 81 -0.08 -0.26 -2.36
CA GLU A 81 0.26 -1.52 -1.73
C GLU A 81 -0.35 -1.68 -0.34
N ALA A 82 -0.52 -0.57 0.37
CA ALA A 82 -1.07 -0.55 1.71
C ALA A 82 -1.84 0.74 1.97
N LEU A 83 -2.97 0.62 2.62
CA LEU A 83 -3.72 1.73 3.17
C LEU A 83 -4.36 1.26 4.48
N PHE A 84 -3.95 1.85 5.59
CA PHE A 84 -4.42 1.46 6.91
C PHE A 84 -4.72 2.69 7.75
N VAL A 85 -5.83 2.66 8.46
CA VAL A 85 -6.20 3.67 9.46
C VAL A 85 -6.51 2.96 10.75
N VAL A 86 -5.91 3.42 11.84
CA VAL A 86 -6.21 2.91 13.19
C VAL A 86 -7.71 2.98 13.44
N PRO A 87 -8.35 1.93 13.98
CA PRO A 87 -9.81 1.86 14.09
C PRO A 87 -10.48 3.07 14.72
N ALA A 88 -9.90 3.63 15.79
CA ALA A 88 -10.44 4.81 16.48
C ALA A 88 -10.46 6.08 15.60
N TRP A 89 -9.70 6.10 14.51
CA TRP A 89 -9.53 7.24 13.62
C TRP A 89 -10.20 7.06 12.26
N ARG A 90 -10.94 5.98 12.08
CA ARG A 90 -11.69 5.72 10.84
C ARG A 90 -12.86 6.69 10.70
N LYS A 91 -13.29 6.95 9.46
CA LYS A 91 -14.37 7.88 9.10
C LYS A 91 -14.11 9.34 9.51
N ARG A 92 -12.83 9.69 9.63
CA ARG A 92 -12.38 11.05 9.98
C ARG A 92 -11.54 11.70 8.89
N GLY A 93 -11.52 11.13 7.69
CA GLY A 93 -10.79 11.68 6.55
C GLY A 93 -9.31 11.31 6.48
N VAL A 94 -8.79 10.43 7.33
CA VAL A 94 -7.38 10.04 7.34
C VAL A 94 -6.99 9.31 6.06
N ALA A 95 -7.79 8.32 5.64
CA ALA A 95 -7.55 7.59 4.40
C ALA A 95 -7.53 8.51 3.17
N ARG A 96 -8.45 9.46 3.11
CA ARG A 96 -8.51 10.44 2.01
C ARG A 96 -7.27 11.33 1.99
N ALA A 97 -6.80 11.78 3.15
CA ALA A 97 -5.59 12.60 3.24
C ALA A 97 -4.35 11.83 2.78
N LEU A 98 -4.23 10.56 3.20
CA LEU A 98 -3.17 9.67 2.75
C LEU A 98 -3.24 9.45 1.23
N LEU A 99 -4.43 9.20 0.70
CA LEU A 99 -4.62 9.00 -0.73
C LEU A 99 -4.22 10.23 -1.55
N LEU A 100 -4.55 11.43 -1.09
CA LEU A 100 -4.14 12.67 -1.76
C LEU A 100 -2.62 12.80 -1.82
N THR A 101 -1.93 12.43 -0.76
CA THR A 101 -0.46 12.42 -0.73
C THR A 101 0.11 11.38 -1.70
N VAL A 102 -0.47 10.19 -1.74
CA VAL A 102 -0.09 9.12 -2.68
C VAL A 102 -0.30 9.56 -4.13
N THR A 103 -1.43 10.18 -4.44
CA THR A 103 -1.70 10.63 -5.81
C THR A 103 -0.75 11.74 -6.25
N SER A 104 -0.37 12.65 -5.36
CA SER A 104 0.64 13.67 -5.65
C SER A 104 2.00 13.04 -5.93
N TRP A 105 2.39 12.05 -5.13
CA TRP A 105 3.63 11.29 -5.34
C TRP A 105 3.63 10.60 -6.71
N ALA A 106 2.52 9.98 -7.08
CA ALA A 106 2.36 9.27 -8.35
C ALA A 106 2.44 10.21 -9.56
N ARG A 107 1.74 11.34 -9.49
CA ARG A 107 1.77 12.35 -10.57
C ARG A 107 3.16 12.92 -10.77
N ALA A 108 3.89 13.19 -9.71
CA ALA A 108 5.27 13.67 -9.79
C ALA A 108 6.21 12.68 -10.52
N ARG A 109 5.84 11.41 -10.60
CA ARG A 109 6.60 10.35 -11.30
C ARG A 109 6.01 10.00 -12.67
N GLY A 110 5.10 10.83 -13.18
CA GLY A 110 4.54 10.66 -14.51
C GLY A 110 3.41 9.64 -14.60
N CYS A 111 2.85 9.17 -13.48
CA CYS A 111 1.73 8.25 -13.48
C CYS A 111 0.42 8.99 -13.75
N SER A 112 -0.41 8.41 -14.61
CA SER A 112 -1.79 8.87 -14.86
C SER A 112 -2.83 7.97 -14.21
N GLU A 113 -2.41 6.84 -13.65
CA GLU A 113 -3.29 5.89 -12.98
C GLU A 113 -2.71 5.47 -11.64
N LEU A 114 -3.60 5.27 -10.67
CA LEU A 114 -3.31 4.61 -9.39
C LEU A 114 -4.16 3.35 -9.32
N ALA A 115 -3.52 2.21 -9.29
CA ALA A 115 -4.16 0.91 -9.16
C ALA A 115 -4.10 0.43 -7.72
N SER A 116 -5.00 -0.48 -7.39
CA SER A 116 -5.04 -1.16 -6.10
C SER A 116 -5.76 -2.48 -6.28
N ASP A 117 -5.63 -3.37 -5.32
CA ASP A 117 -6.38 -4.61 -5.28
C ASP A 117 -6.85 -4.93 -3.87
N THR A 118 -7.78 -5.86 -3.79
CA THR A 118 -8.22 -6.44 -2.52
C THR A 118 -8.75 -7.84 -2.80
N GLN A 119 -8.81 -8.67 -1.77
CA GLN A 119 -9.39 -9.99 -1.91
C GLN A 119 -10.91 -9.91 -2.16
N LEU A 120 -11.42 -10.84 -2.95
CA LEU A 120 -12.84 -10.87 -3.33
C LEU A 120 -13.78 -10.90 -2.12
N GLU A 121 -13.35 -11.54 -1.03
CA GLU A 121 -14.14 -11.67 0.20
C GLU A 121 -14.10 -10.40 1.08
N ASN A 122 -13.16 -9.50 0.82
CA ASN A 122 -12.98 -8.30 1.62
C ASN A 122 -13.90 -7.18 1.15
N THR A 123 -15.19 -7.30 1.48
CA THR A 123 -16.22 -6.34 1.06
C THR A 123 -16.06 -4.98 1.73
N VAL A 124 -15.49 -4.92 2.92
CA VAL A 124 -15.19 -3.66 3.62
C VAL A 124 -14.17 -2.85 2.82
N SER A 125 -13.08 -3.48 2.39
CA SER A 125 -12.06 -2.83 1.58
C SER A 125 -12.63 -2.36 0.22
N GLN A 126 -13.47 -3.17 -0.42
CA GLN A 126 -14.15 -2.79 -1.67
C GLN A 126 -14.99 -1.53 -1.48
N THR A 127 -15.73 -1.44 -0.40
CA THR A 127 -16.53 -0.25 -0.07
C THR A 127 -15.65 0.98 0.14
N VAL A 128 -14.54 0.83 0.87
CA VAL A 128 -13.59 1.93 1.11
C VAL A 128 -12.99 2.40 -0.21
N HIS A 129 -12.56 1.49 -1.09
CA HIS A 129 -12.03 1.84 -2.41
C HIS A 129 -13.05 2.67 -3.22
N SER A 130 -14.30 2.23 -3.27
CA SER A 130 -15.36 2.97 -3.99
C SER A 130 -15.57 4.37 -3.42
N ARG A 131 -15.59 4.51 -2.10
CA ARG A 131 -15.75 5.81 -1.44
C ARG A 131 -14.57 6.75 -1.67
N LEU A 132 -13.37 6.21 -1.85
CA LEU A 132 -12.18 6.99 -2.16
C LEU A 132 -12.06 7.38 -3.64
N GLY A 133 -12.94 6.88 -4.49
CA GLY A 133 -12.98 7.24 -5.90
C GLY A 133 -12.38 6.19 -6.85
N PHE A 134 -12.02 5.02 -6.34
CA PHE A 134 -11.60 3.91 -7.20
C PHE A 134 -12.80 3.30 -7.91
N THR A 135 -12.59 2.85 -9.14
CA THR A 135 -13.57 2.09 -9.92
C THR A 135 -13.09 0.64 -10.03
N GLU A 136 -13.95 -0.31 -9.72
CA GLU A 136 -13.65 -1.73 -9.93
C GLU A 136 -13.46 -2.02 -11.41
N THR A 137 -12.36 -2.67 -11.78
CA THR A 137 -12.00 -2.95 -13.17
C THR A 137 -12.09 -4.45 -13.50
N GLU A 138 -11.48 -5.31 -12.68
CA GLU A 138 -11.39 -6.73 -12.95
C GLU A 138 -11.52 -7.56 -11.67
N ARG A 139 -12.04 -8.77 -11.83
CA ARG A 139 -12.00 -9.83 -10.82
C ARG A 139 -11.19 -10.98 -11.38
N VAL A 140 -10.23 -11.46 -10.61
CA VAL A 140 -9.23 -12.42 -11.08
C VAL A 140 -9.19 -13.63 -10.17
N VAL A 141 -9.01 -14.80 -10.75
CA VAL A 141 -8.73 -16.05 -10.03
C VAL A 141 -7.28 -16.43 -10.34
N TYR A 142 -6.48 -16.63 -9.30
CA TYR A 142 -5.09 -17.02 -9.43
C TYR A 142 -4.93 -18.52 -9.30
N PHE A 143 -4.07 -19.10 -10.12
CA PHE A 143 -3.73 -20.52 -10.09
C PHE A 143 -2.23 -20.67 -9.89
N ASN A 144 -1.83 -21.70 -9.15
CA ASN A 144 -0.43 -22.06 -8.95
C ASN A 144 -0.25 -23.56 -9.04
N MET A 145 0.82 -23.98 -9.65
CA MET A 145 1.23 -25.39 -9.68
C MET A 145 2.69 -25.46 -9.22
N ALA A 146 2.94 -26.14 -8.11
CA ALA A 146 4.32 -26.40 -7.68
C ALA A 146 4.98 -27.38 -8.66
N LEU A 147 6.17 -27.01 -9.17
CA LEU A 147 6.94 -27.88 -10.03
C LEU A 147 7.91 -28.68 -9.16
N GLY A 148 7.75 -30.00 -9.19
CA GLY A 148 8.68 -30.91 -8.51
C GLY A 148 10.07 -30.88 -9.16
N THR A 149 11.07 -31.44 -8.47
CA THR A 149 12.39 -31.65 -9.08
C THR A 149 12.28 -32.71 -10.19
N GLU A 150 13.17 -32.68 -11.18
CA GLU A 150 13.18 -33.67 -12.27
C GLU A 150 13.26 -35.12 -11.75
N ASN A 151 13.93 -35.32 -10.63
CA ASN A 151 14.07 -36.66 -10.02
C ASN A 151 12.88 -37.03 -9.10
N GLY A 152 11.90 -36.14 -8.96
CA GLY A 152 10.73 -36.38 -8.14
C GLY A 152 9.46 -36.75 -8.92
N ALA A 153 9.60 -36.90 -10.22
CA ALA A 153 8.48 -37.25 -11.09
C ALA A 153 8.18 -38.74 -11.04
#